data_59bea0a1c524faab1452a039d1f5d0a1
#
_entry.id   59bea0a1c524faab1452a039d1f5d0a1
#
_cell.length_a   1.000
_cell.length_b   1.000
_cell.length_c   1.000
_cell.angle_alpha   90.00
_cell.angle_beta   90.00
_cell.angle_gamma   90.00
#
_symmetry.space_group_name_H-M   'P 1'
#
loop_
_entity.id
_entity.type
_entity.pdbx_description
1 polymer ?
#
loop_
_entity_poly.entity_id
_entity_poly.type
_entity_poly.pdbx_seq_one_letter_code
_entity_poly.pdbx_strand_id
1 'polypeptide(L)'
;MFLLHWQQRFVSTNRIIFEIMPLPTDQLELAILLQKFAQPENIHDRQVKLIFPISGLDFNDISAALSSSGLLVDESTKRQSIEYQLPANFFINLGEILISPSRRLSPPDKFYILENDYYYQDGSNNKSDNKIENYLIATQLANALLSIADYHGGIGSEKTIIFLGKEKLEISIEYGEPDLLFDIKLSNFTATYIDSQIHKEQKKTIIKTVLFELFSGQENVQLLELLHQFDNFLERVHTSYQLYVAEFSFEKVKEQIEKEKLDAMMKLNKVFSDIQNQLLAIPAALILAGGQMVNENSWSTKNTSIWLGVVVMSIFMTMLIRNQRNTLQAVKQEIDQQWLQLAGKYHSVASRFNDSYKQLDSRCYHQEWLIKIISLLVSLSLFITTMLLLHYSVDTTTLIESCAIGIGTSLILFFIESIYHLRKKNFKSENQPSP
;
A
#
# COMPACT_ATOMS: atom_id res chain seq x y z
N MET A 1 12.41 -39.86 3.00
CA MET A 1 11.46 -40.90 3.52
C MET A 1 12.11 -42.27 3.70
N PHE A 2 13.00 -42.70 2.82
CA PHE A 2 13.71 -43.99 2.90
C PHE A 2 14.70 -44.10 4.08
N LEU A 3 15.50 -43.06 4.34
CA LEU A 3 16.48 -43.02 5.44
C LEU A 3 15.85 -42.98 6.84
N LEU A 4 14.67 -42.28 7.01
CA LEU A 4 13.92 -42.25 8.27
C LEU A 4 13.38 -43.63 8.67
N HIS A 5 13.05 -44.48 7.69
CA HIS A 5 12.56 -45.84 7.95
C HIS A 5 13.68 -46.79 8.40
N TRP A 6 14.92 -46.51 8.00
CA TRP A 6 16.11 -47.21 8.45
C TRP A 6 16.54 -46.89 9.86
N GLN A 7 16.47 -45.62 10.26
CA GLN A 7 16.85 -45.17 11.61
C GLN A 7 15.93 -45.69 12.72
N GLN A 8 14.63 -45.81 12.49
CA GLN A 8 13.69 -46.30 13.50
C GLN A 8 13.78 -47.79 13.83
N ARG A 9 14.34 -48.63 12.96
CA ARG A 9 14.49 -50.09 13.21
C ARG A 9 15.79 -50.47 13.92
N PHE A 10 16.77 -49.60 14.00
CA PHE A 10 18.06 -49.89 14.64
C PHE A 10 18.04 -49.81 16.18
N VAL A 11 17.00 -49.26 16.79
CA VAL A 11 16.93 -48.99 18.24
C VAL A 11 16.15 -50.03 19.04
N SER A 12 15.46 -50.95 18.41
CA SER A 12 14.75 -51.99 19.16
C SER A 12 15.04 -53.39 18.65
N THR A 13 15.73 -54.12 19.45
CA THR A 13 15.85 -55.57 19.54
C THR A 13 17.17 -56.20 19.06
N ASN A 14 17.87 -56.78 20.02
CA ASN A 14 19.05 -57.61 19.94
C ASN A 14 18.80 -58.94 19.19
N ARG A 15 18.28 -58.88 17.95
CA ARG A 15 18.25 -59.95 16.96
C ARG A 15 18.14 -59.36 15.57
N ILE A 16 19.27 -59.30 14.87
CA ILE A 16 19.40 -58.83 13.51
C ILE A 16 18.78 -59.85 12.56
N ILE A 17 17.56 -59.62 12.14
CA ILE A 17 17.02 -60.21 10.91
C ILE A 17 17.28 -59.17 9.84
N PHE A 18 18.37 -59.31 9.08
CA PHE A 18 18.61 -58.56 7.85
C PHE A 18 17.57 -59.05 6.81
N GLU A 19 16.42 -58.38 6.74
CA GLU A 19 15.66 -58.35 5.49
C GLU A 19 16.54 -57.68 4.44
N ILE A 20 16.82 -58.38 3.32
CA ILE A 20 17.60 -57.92 2.18
C ILE A 20 16.88 -56.73 1.58
N MET A 21 17.13 -55.51 2.11
CA MET A 21 16.72 -54.31 1.43
C MET A 21 17.68 -54.03 0.28
N PRO A 22 17.18 -53.69 -0.91
CA PRO A 22 18.04 -53.34 -2.02
C PRO A 22 18.93 -52.16 -1.63
N LEU A 23 20.21 -52.18 -2.03
CA LEU A 23 21.15 -51.11 -1.81
C LEU A 23 20.64 -49.82 -2.53
N PRO A 24 20.86 -48.63 -1.93
CA PRO A 24 20.50 -47.38 -2.58
C PRO A 24 21.17 -47.25 -3.96
N THR A 25 20.42 -46.75 -4.94
CA THR A 25 20.96 -46.47 -6.28
C THR A 25 21.51 -45.04 -6.38
N ASP A 26 21.11 -44.17 -5.46
CA ASP A 26 21.64 -42.80 -5.36
C ASP A 26 23.05 -42.82 -4.76
N GLN A 27 24.00 -42.13 -5.41
CA GLN A 27 25.40 -42.09 -5.01
C GLN A 27 25.60 -41.59 -3.58
N LEU A 28 24.87 -40.53 -3.18
CA LEU A 28 25.00 -39.93 -1.85
C LEU A 28 24.46 -40.87 -0.77
N GLU A 29 23.28 -41.45 -1.00
CA GLU A 29 22.67 -42.38 -0.05
C GLU A 29 23.49 -43.64 0.12
N LEU A 30 24.05 -44.17 -0.97
CA LEU A 30 24.95 -45.31 -0.93
C LEU A 30 26.22 -45.00 -0.12
N ALA A 31 26.86 -43.83 -0.36
CA ALA A 31 28.03 -43.39 0.39
C ALA A 31 27.75 -43.20 1.88
N ILE A 32 26.58 -42.61 2.24
CA ILE A 32 26.15 -42.44 3.63
C ILE A 32 25.94 -43.77 4.32
N LEU A 33 25.37 -44.76 3.62
CA LEU A 33 25.19 -46.09 4.16
C LEU A 33 26.53 -46.79 4.42
N LEU A 34 27.42 -46.79 3.43
CA LEU A 34 28.69 -47.50 3.48
C LEU A 34 29.69 -46.89 4.45
N GLN A 35 29.67 -45.54 4.58
CA GLN A 35 30.54 -44.82 5.50
C GLN A 35 30.32 -45.23 6.96
N LYS A 36 29.11 -45.64 7.36
CA LYS A 36 28.81 -46.13 8.73
C LYS A 36 29.57 -47.39 9.10
N PHE A 37 30.05 -48.15 8.12
CA PHE A 37 30.84 -49.35 8.30
C PHE A 37 32.35 -49.11 8.09
N ALA A 38 32.75 -47.89 7.65
CA ALA A 38 34.14 -47.52 7.50
C ALA A 38 34.73 -47.09 8.84
N GLN A 39 35.95 -47.49 9.12
CA GLN A 39 36.70 -46.94 10.25
C GLN A 39 37.27 -45.56 9.87
N PRO A 40 37.31 -44.58 10.78
CA PRO A 40 37.81 -43.22 10.49
C PRO A 40 39.22 -43.23 9.87
N GLU A 41 40.06 -44.15 10.26
CA GLU A 41 41.43 -44.31 9.77
C GLU A 41 41.51 -44.70 8.28
N ASN A 42 40.41 -45.15 7.71
CA ASN A 42 40.31 -45.62 6.32
C ASN A 42 39.74 -44.57 5.37
N ILE A 43 39.67 -43.29 5.81
CA ILE A 43 39.17 -42.16 5.00
C ILE A 43 40.38 -41.28 4.67
N HIS A 44 40.85 -41.27 3.44
CA HIS A 44 41.96 -40.46 2.96
C HIS A 44 41.59 -39.81 1.61
N ASP A 45 41.84 -38.52 1.45
CA ASP A 45 41.66 -37.76 0.20
C ASP A 45 40.30 -38.04 -0.49
N ARG A 46 39.21 -38.09 0.31
CA ARG A 46 37.84 -38.39 -0.15
C ARG A 46 37.67 -39.81 -0.69
N GLN A 47 38.61 -40.73 -0.42
CA GLN A 47 38.50 -42.16 -0.70
C GLN A 47 38.29 -42.91 0.61
N VAL A 48 37.42 -43.88 0.56
CA VAL A 48 37.06 -44.72 1.70
C VAL A 48 37.40 -46.16 1.38
N LYS A 49 38.11 -46.83 2.31
CA LYS A 49 38.46 -48.22 2.21
C LYS A 49 37.59 -49.07 3.15
N LEU A 50 36.85 -50.02 2.60
CA LEU A 50 36.10 -51.02 3.34
C LEU A 50 36.90 -52.31 3.37
N ILE A 51 36.96 -52.90 4.55
CA ILE A 51 37.65 -54.19 4.76
C ILE A 51 36.60 -55.21 5.20
N PHE A 52 36.47 -56.28 4.44
CA PHE A 52 35.53 -57.37 4.70
C PHE A 52 36.15 -58.49 5.52
N PRO A 53 35.37 -59.24 6.28
CA PRO A 53 33.90 -59.27 6.28
C PRO A 53 33.27 -58.19 7.10
N ILE A 54 32.19 -57.60 6.54
CA ILE A 54 31.32 -56.63 7.25
C ILE A 54 29.97 -57.33 7.50
N SER A 55 29.54 -57.35 8.75
CA SER A 55 28.28 -58.00 9.12
C SER A 55 27.10 -57.39 8.36
N GLY A 56 26.39 -58.22 7.62
CA GLY A 56 25.19 -57.80 6.88
C GLY A 56 25.43 -57.19 5.50
N LEU A 57 26.68 -57.12 5.01
CA LEU A 57 27.01 -56.66 3.67
C LEU A 57 27.82 -57.74 2.92
N ASP A 58 27.38 -58.05 1.68
CA ASP A 58 28.11 -58.91 0.78
C ASP A 58 29.12 -58.13 -0.05
N PHE A 59 30.32 -58.70 -0.22
CA PHE A 59 31.41 -58.07 -0.98
C PHE A 59 31.03 -57.80 -2.44
N ASN A 60 30.41 -58.80 -3.11
CA ASN A 60 30.07 -58.72 -4.52
C ASN A 60 28.92 -57.72 -4.76
N ASP A 61 27.93 -57.70 -3.87
CA ASP A 61 26.80 -56.77 -3.96
C ASP A 61 27.26 -55.31 -3.81
N ILE A 62 28.15 -55.04 -2.86
CA ILE A 62 28.73 -53.70 -2.65
C ILE A 62 29.62 -53.27 -3.83
N SER A 63 30.48 -54.20 -4.32
CA SER A 63 31.30 -53.92 -5.49
C SER A 63 30.45 -53.59 -6.72
N ALA A 64 29.41 -54.36 -6.97
CA ALA A 64 28.49 -54.15 -8.07
C ALA A 64 27.73 -52.80 -7.92
N ALA A 65 27.24 -52.45 -6.71
CA ALA A 65 26.55 -51.18 -6.45
C ALA A 65 27.46 -49.98 -6.63
N LEU A 66 28.70 -50.05 -6.13
CA LEU A 66 29.69 -49.00 -6.30
C LEU A 66 30.14 -48.83 -7.76
N SER A 67 30.30 -49.92 -8.46
CA SER A 67 30.60 -49.92 -9.89
C SER A 67 29.49 -49.29 -10.72
N SER A 68 28.24 -49.70 -10.45
CA SER A 68 27.07 -49.15 -11.16
C SER A 68 26.83 -47.65 -10.88
N SER A 69 27.16 -47.21 -9.67
CA SER A 69 27.09 -45.81 -9.28
C SER A 69 28.30 -44.98 -9.73
N GLY A 70 29.36 -45.62 -10.26
CA GLY A 70 30.59 -44.94 -10.68
C GLY A 70 31.49 -44.46 -9.53
N LEU A 71 31.29 -44.94 -8.31
CA LEU A 71 32.06 -44.58 -7.13
C LEU A 71 33.22 -45.55 -6.86
N LEU A 72 33.25 -46.72 -7.46
CA LEU A 72 34.30 -47.71 -7.27
C LEU A 72 35.66 -47.20 -7.77
N VAL A 73 36.66 -47.24 -6.93
CA VAL A 73 38.06 -46.88 -7.27
C VAL A 73 38.92 -48.12 -7.48
N ASP A 74 38.92 -49.02 -6.49
CA ASP A 74 39.68 -50.29 -6.55
C ASP A 74 38.99 -51.37 -5.73
N GLU A 75 39.21 -52.61 -6.14
CA GLU A 75 38.76 -53.80 -5.40
C GLU A 75 39.83 -54.87 -5.36
N SER A 76 39.93 -55.57 -4.24
CA SER A 76 40.83 -56.66 -4.06
C SER A 76 40.15 -57.89 -3.42
N THR A 77 39.81 -58.82 -4.23
CA THR A 77 39.22 -60.09 -3.76
C THR A 77 40.14 -60.90 -2.84
N LYS A 78 41.47 -60.82 -3.07
CA LYS A 78 42.49 -61.48 -2.20
C LYS A 78 42.60 -60.84 -0.83
N ARG A 79 42.44 -59.47 -0.75
CA ARG A 79 42.52 -58.69 0.49
C ARG A 79 41.15 -58.48 1.11
N GLN A 80 40.09 -58.88 0.43
CA GLN A 80 38.70 -58.59 0.83
C GLN A 80 38.49 -57.12 1.15
N SER A 81 38.96 -56.24 0.26
CA SER A 81 38.87 -54.80 0.44
C SER A 81 38.31 -54.13 -0.81
N ILE A 82 37.49 -53.11 -0.60
CA ILE A 82 36.93 -52.25 -1.64
C ILE A 82 37.28 -50.80 -1.31
N GLU A 83 37.78 -50.06 -2.29
CA GLU A 83 38.04 -48.63 -2.19
C GLU A 83 37.06 -47.86 -3.09
N TYR A 84 36.40 -46.83 -2.54
CA TYR A 84 35.45 -46.02 -3.28
C TYR A 84 35.65 -44.54 -3.01
N GLN A 85 35.27 -43.68 -3.99
CA GLN A 85 35.32 -42.23 -3.93
C GLN A 85 34.04 -41.71 -3.32
N LEU A 86 34.16 -40.75 -2.35
CA LEU A 86 33.01 -40.03 -1.83
C LEU A 86 32.44 -39.09 -2.91
N PRO A 87 31.12 -39.06 -3.11
CA PRO A 87 30.50 -38.18 -4.11
C PRO A 87 30.70 -36.70 -3.78
N ALA A 88 30.58 -35.83 -4.78
CA ALA A 88 30.88 -34.41 -4.69
C ALA A 88 30.04 -33.65 -3.65
N ASN A 89 28.88 -34.14 -3.29
CA ASN A 89 27.95 -33.59 -2.32
C ASN A 89 28.01 -34.28 -0.94
N PHE A 90 29.01 -35.16 -0.73
CA PHE A 90 29.37 -35.68 0.58
C PHE A 90 30.53 -34.86 1.15
N PHE A 91 30.38 -34.28 2.33
CA PHE A 91 31.37 -33.41 2.98
C PHE A 91 31.75 -33.96 4.35
N ILE A 92 32.99 -33.79 4.75
CA ILE A 92 33.46 -34.19 6.07
C ILE A 92 32.96 -33.19 7.11
N ASN A 93 33.06 -31.89 6.84
CA ASN A 93 32.62 -30.80 7.70
C ASN A 93 32.02 -29.63 6.87
N LEU A 94 31.41 -28.67 7.53
CA LEU A 94 30.82 -27.51 6.89
C LEU A 94 31.85 -26.62 6.16
N GLY A 95 33.10 -26.59 6.66
CA GLY A 95 34.20 -25.84 6.02
C GLY A 95 34.47 -26.29 4.59
N GLU A 96 34.36 -27.61 4.27
CA GLU A 96 34.50 -28.09 2.89
C GLU A 96 33.46 -27.53 1.92
N ILE A 97 32.23 -27.33 2.37
CA ILE A 97 31.19 -26.69 1.55
C ILE A 97 31.62 -25.24 1.22
N LEU A 98 32.14 -24.53 2.22
CA LEU A 98 32.47 -23.13 2.14
C LEU A 98 33.76 -22.82 1.35
N ILE A 99 34.58 -23.82 1.01
CA ILE A 99 35.73 -23.63 0.12
C ILE A 99 35.28 -23.12 -1.26
N SER A 100 34.15 -23.62 -1.76
CA SER A 100 33.64 -23.20 -3.07
C SER A 100 32.80 -21.92 -2.98
N PRO A 101 33.21 -20.81 -3.63
CA PRO A 101 32.45 -19.56 -3.64
C PRO A 101 31.02 -19.71 -4.18
N SER A 102 30.79 -20.61 -5.12
CA SER A 102 29.46 -20.89 -5.65
C SER A 102 28.52 -21.48 -4.59
N ARG A 103 29.06 -22.27 -3.66
CA ARG A 103 28.27 -22.88 -2.58
C ARG A 103 27.98 -21.92 -1.43
N ARG A 104 28.76 -20.85 -1.27
CA ARG A 104 28.41 -19.74 -0.36
C ARG A 104 27.19 -18.96 -0.84
N LEU A 105 26.91 -18.98 -2.13
CA LEU A 105 25.74 -18.32 -2.71
C LEU A 105 24.53 -19.26 -2.79
N SER A 106 24.75 -20.52 -3.21
CA SER A 106 23.68 -21.50 -3.38
C SER A 106 24.13 -22.86 -2.85
N PRO A 107 23.44 -23.41 -1.86
CA PRO A 107 23.74 -24.76 -1.38
C PRO A 107 23.45 -25.78 -2.47
N PRO A 108 24.11 -26.96 -2.45
CA PRO A 108 23.69 -28.07 -3.28
C PRO A 108 22.27 -28.52 -2.93
N ASP A 109 21.51 -29.02 -3.91
CA ASP A 109 20.12 -29.49 -3.71
C ASP A 109 20.05 -30.65 -2.71
N LYS A 110 21.09 -31.49 -2.71
CA LYS A 110 21.30 -32.57 -1.74
C LYS A 110 22.73 -32.52 -1.25
N PHE A 111 22.94 -32.63 0.06
CA PHE A 111 24.28 -32.83 0.63
C PHE A 111 24.22 -33.52 1.98
N TYR A 112 25.35 -34.11 2.35
CA TYR A 112 25.55 -34.71 3.65
C TYR A 112 26.85 -34.22 4.29
N ILE A 113 26.81 -33.93 5.59
CA ILE A 113 27.98 -33.58 6.39
C ILE A 113 28.21 -34.66 7.44
N LEU A 114 29.39 -35.27 7.37
CA LEU A 114 29.75 -36.41 8.21
C LEU A 114 29.85 -36.03 9.69
N GLU A 115 30.51 -34.90 10.02
CA GLU A 115 30.77 -34.45 11.39
C GLU A 115 29.49 -34.30 12.22
N ASN A 116 28.43 -33.77 11.60
CA ASN A 116 27.15 -33.50 12.27
C ASN A 116 26.10 -34.57 12.01
N ASP A 117 26.40 -35.60 11.18
CA ASP A 117 25.43 -36.57 10.66
C ASP A 117 24.19 -35.86 10.09
N TYR A 118 24.45 -34.80 9.30
CA TYR A 118 23.44 -33.92 8.78
C TYR A 118 23.18 -34.20 7.30
N TYR A 119 21.93 -34.51 6.98
CA TYR A 119 21.46 -34.71 5.60
C TYR A 119 20.45 -33.63 5.21
N TYR A 120 20.69 -33.02 4.07
CA TYR A 120 19.84 -31.96 3.49
C TYR A 120 19.35 -32.39 2.10
N GLN A 121 18.06 -32.19 1.84
CA GLN A 121 17.46 -32.38 0.52
C GLN A 121 16.25 -31.43 0.37
N ASP A 122 16.24 -30.56 -0.66
CA ASP A 122 15.13 -29.67 -1.02
C ASP A 122 14.49 -28.94 0.17
N GLY A 123 15.31 -28.34 1.04
CA GLY A 123 14.84 -27.62 2.22
C GLY A 123 14.38 -28.48 3.38
N SER A 124 14.41 -29.82 3.26
CA SER A 124 14.20 -30.75 4.36
C SER A 124 15.54 -31.21 4.92
N ASN A 125 15.59 -31.41 6.24
CA ASN A 125 16.76 -31.93 6.93
C ASN A 125 16.34 -33.06 7.90
N ASN A 126 17.29 -33.89 8.26
CA ASN A 126 17.07 -34.97 9.22
C ASN A 126 17.41 -34.58 10.67
N LYS A 127 18.06 -33.44 10.86
CA LYS A 127 18.57 -32.98 12.16
C LYS A 127 18.72 -31.48 12.16
N SER A 128 18.59 -30.84 13.31
CA SER A 128 18.86 -29.40 13.48
C SER A 128 20.33 -29.22 13.89
N ASP A 129 20.99 -28.27 13.21
CA ASP A 129 22.33 -27.81 13.54
C ASP A 129 22.41 -26.29 13.27
N ASN A 130 22.69 -25.51 14.30
CA ASN A 130 22.66 -24.05 14.23
C ASN A 130 23.62 -23.47 13.20
N LYS A 131 24.83 -24.01 13.05
CA LYS A 131 25.80 -23.51 12.06
C LYS A 131 25.36 -23.79 10.63
N ILE A 132 24.80 -24.98 10.39
CA ILE A 132 24.33 -25.36 9.06
C ILE A 132 23.06 -24.59 8.71
N GLU A 133 22.16 -24.37 9.67
CA GLU A 133 20.98 -23.51 9.50
C GLU A 133 21.39 -22.07 9.18
N ASN A 134 22.39 -21.53 9.89
CA ASN A 134 22.92 -20.19 9.61
C ASN A 134 23.58 -20.10 8.23
N TYR A 135 24.26 -21.17 7.78
CA TYR A 135 24.74 -21.25 6.40
C TYR A 135 23.59 -21.14 5.38
N LEU A 136 22.50 -21.89 5.59
CA LEU A 136 21.31 -21.81 4.73
C LEU A 136 20.67 -20.41 4.76
N ILE A 137 20.58 -19.77 5.92
CA ILE A 137 20.10 -18.40 6.06
C ILE A 137 21.00 -17.40 5.30
N ALA A 138 22.32 -17.53 5.42
CA ALA A 138 23.26 -16.68 4.71
C ALA A 138 23.10 -16.79 3.18
N THR A 139 22.95 -18.01 2.66
CA THR A 139 22.68 -18.24 1.23
C THR A 139 21.33 -17.67 0.78
N GLN A 140 20.28 -17.80 1.59
CA GLN A 140 18.97 -17.22 1.31
C GLN A 140 19.02 -15.70 1.28
N LEU A 141 19.72 -15.05 2.22
CA LEU A 141 19.91 -13.58 2.22
C LEU A 141 20.70 -13.14 1.00
N ALA A 142 21.78 -13.82 0.65
CA ALA A 142 22.57 -13.52 -0.54
C ALA A 142 21.71 -13.57 -1.82
N ASN A 143 20.88 -14.61 -1.98
CA ASN A 143 19.95 -14.74 -3.10
C ASN A 143 18.85 -13.66 -3.09
N ALA A 144 18.31 -13.31 -1.92
CA ALA A 144 17.35 -12.23 -1.77
C ALA A 144 17.95 -10.90 -2.23
N LEU A 145 19.16 -10.58 -1.80
CA LEU A 145 19.89 -9.38 -2.21
C LEU A 145 20.22 -9.38 -3.72
N LEU A 146 20.63 -10.52 -4.27
CA LEU A 146 20.86 -10.66 -5.72
C LEU A 146 19.63 -10.35 -6.55
N SER A 147 18.45 -10.75 -6.09
CA SER A 147 17.18 -10.50 -6.80
C SER A 147 16.81 -9.02 -6.93
N ILE A 148 17.37 -8.16 -6.07
CA ILE A 148 17.13 -6.72 -6.04
C ILE A 148 18.36 -5.89 -6.42
N ALA A 149 19.52 -6.51 -6.61
CA ALA A 149 20.76 -5.86 -7.00
C ALA A 149 20.68 -5.23 -8.39
N ASP A 150 21.50 -4.22 -8.64
CA ASP A 150 21.64 -3.62 -9.96
C ASP A 150 22.54 -4.47 -10.84
N TYR A 151 23.63 -4.98 -10.26
CA TYR A 151 24.57 -5.86 -10.93
C TYR A 151 25.08 -6.92 -9.97
N HIS A 152 25.51 -8.03 -10.50
CA HIS A 152 26.28 -9.04 -9.81
C HIS A 152 27.53 -9.33 -10.66
N GLY A 153 28.65 -9.41 -10.02
CA GLY A 153 29.93 -9.62 -10.67
C GLY A 153 30.91 -10.30 -9.74
N GLY A 154 32.10 -10.49 -10.23
CA GLY A 154 33.26 -11.01 -9.50
C GLY A 154 34.36 -11.37 -10.45
N ILE A 155 35.61 -11.10 -10.07
CA ILE A 155 36.80 -11.49 -10.80
C ILE A 155 37.25 -12.84 -10.22
N GLY A 156 37.17 -13.90 -11.02
CA GLY A 156 37.57 -15.23 -10.58
C GLY A 156 36.55 -15.94 -9.69
N SER A 157 36.96 -16.33 -8.49
CA SER A 157 36.16 -17.10 -7.54
C SER A 157 35.27 -16.26 -6.61
N GLU A 158 35.48 -14.95 -6.53
CA GLU A 158 34.74 -14.05 -5.64
C GLU A 158 33.46 -13.55 -6.32
N LYS A 159 32.33 -13.72 -5.66
CA LYS A 159 31.04 -13.17 -6.10
C LYS A 159 30.69 -11.99 -5.26
N THR A 160 30.35 -10.88 -5.93
CA THR A 160 29.94 -9.62 -5.31
C THR A 160 28.56 -9.21 -5.79
N ILE A 161 27.78 -8.64 -4.89
CA ILE A 161 26.47 -8.05 -5.15
C ILE A 161 26.69 -6.53 -5.22
N ILE A 162 26.27 -5.89 -6.30
CA ILE A 162 26.55 -4.45 -6.53
C ILE A 162 25.22 -3.70 -6.55
N PHE A 163 25.16 -2.69 -5.69
CA PHE A 163 24.09 -1.69 -5.67
C PHE A 163 24.64 -0.34 -6.15
N LEU A 164 23.90 0.31 -7.04
CA LEU A 164 24.21 1.63 -7.55
C LEU A 164 23.20 2.66 -7.04
N GLY A 165 23.71 3.75 -6.50
CA GLY A 165 22.96 4.90 -6.03
C GLY A 165 23.73 6.18 -6.31
N LYS A 166 23.81 7.09 -5.33
CA LYS A 166 24.75 8.22 -5.38
C LYS A 166 26.20 7.76 -5.27
N GLU A 167 26.38 6.65 -4.59
CA GLU A 167 27.64 5.95 -4.38
C GLU A 167 27.46 4.50 -4.83
N LYS A 168 28.55 3.77 -4.96
CA LYS A 168 28.58 2.34 -5.26
C LYS A 168 28.74 1.59 -3.94
N LEU A 169 27.92 0.57 -3.72
CA LEU A 169 28.06 -0.36 -2.61
C LEU A 169 28.28 -1.78 -3.15
N GLU A 170 29.38 -2.38 -2.80
CA GLU A 170 29.69 -3.78 -3.11
C GLU A 170 29.54 -4.63 -1.84
N ILE A 171 28.78 -5.71 -1.92
CA ILE A 171 28.65 -6.70 -0.86
C ILE A 171 29.33 -7.98 -1.32
N SER A 172 30.47 -8.31 -0.69
CA SER A 172 31.20 -9.54 -0.95
C SER A 172 30.58 -10.72 -0.20
N ILE A 173 30.49 -11.88 -0.90
CA ILE A 173 29.92 -13.12 -0.32
C ILE A 173 31.07 -13.97 0.20
N GLU A 174 31.80 -13.44 1.17
CA GLU A 174 32.89 -14.11 1.83
C GLU A 174 32.55 -14.37 3.30
N TYR A 175 32.54 -15.64 3.67
CA TYR A 175 32.37 -16.08 5.06
C TYR A 175 32.88 -17.52 5.21
N GLY A 176 33.33 -17.84 6.41
CA GLY A 176 33.80 -19.16 6.82
C GLY A 176 32.88 -19.77 7.90
N GLU A 177 33.18 -20.99 8.31
CA GLU A 177 32.43 -21.67 9.35
C GLU A 177 32.44 -20.93 10.70
N PRO A 178 33.56 -20.31 11.17
CA PRO A 178 33.57 -19.55 12.43
C PRO A 178 32.64 -18.34 12.44
N ASP A 179 32.29 -17.83 11.26
CA ASP A 179 31.49 -16.61 11.09
C ASP A 179 29.98 -16.88 11.20
N LEU A 180 29.56 -18.13 11.17
CA LEU A 180 28.16 -18.56 11.17
C LEU A 180 27.59 -18.65 12.61
N LEU A 181 27.81 -17.61 13.41
CA LEU A 181 27.37 -17.49 14.78
C LEU A 181 26.40 -16.29 14.91
N PHE A 182 25.19 -16.44 14.42
CA PHE A 182 24.11 -15.44 14.52
C PHE A 182 22.75 -16.09 14.73
N ASP A 183 21.76 -15.33 15.18
CA ASP A 183 20.37 -15.78 15.34
C ASP A 183 19.46 -14.83 14.59
N ILE A 184 19.02 -15.20 13.40
CA ILE A 184 18.22 -14.34 12.49
C ILE A 184 17.03 -15.13 11.95
N LYS A 185 15.88 -14.45 11.80
CA LYS A 185 14.69 -14.99 11.15
C LYS A 185 14.44 -14.30 9.82
N LEU A 186 14.89 -14.90 8.73
CA LEU A 186 14.81 -14.33 7.38
C LEU A 186 13.45 -14.50 6.71
N SER A 187 12.65 -15.49 7.09
CA SER A 187 11.39 -15.85 6.40
C SER A 187 10.40 -14.68 6.27
N ASN A 188 10.27 -13.87 7.32
CA ASN A 188 9.40 -12.70 7.28
C ASN A 188 9.90 -11.60 6.34
N PHE A 189 11.22 -11.42 6.25
CA PHE A 189 11.83 -10.45 5.35
C PHE A 189 11.60 -10.83 3.90
N THR A 190 11.91 -12.05 3.51
CA THR A 190 11.75 -12.52 2.13
C THR A 190 10.29 -12.47 1.69
N ALA A 191 9.37 -13.03 2.47
CA ALA A 191 7.94 -13.02 2.14
C ALA A 191 7.35 -11.61 2.02
N THR A 192 7.74 -10.69 2.92
CA THR A 192 7.17 -9.34 2.97
C THR A 192 7.79 -8.40 1.96
N TYR A 193 9.12 -8.42 1.81
CA TYR A 193 9.84 -7.38 1.07
C TYR A 193 10.38 -7.83 -0.28
N ILE A 194 10.65 -9.12 -0.49
CA ILE A 194 11.22 -9.66 -1.72
C ILE A 194 10.15 -10.30 -2.62
N ASP A 195 9.37 -11.25 -2.09
CA ASP A 195 8.44 -12.06 -2.89
C ASP A 195 7.12 -11.36 -3.15
N SER A 196 6.74 -10.43 -2.28
CA SER A 196 5.49 -9.68 -2.40
C SER A 196 5.45 -8.79 -3.64
N GLN A 197 4.41 -8.93 -4.46
CA GLN A 197 4.20 -8.10 -5.65
C GLN A 197 3.67 -6.69 -5.32
N ILE A 198 3.13 -6.50 -4.11
CA ILE A 198 2.61 -5.20 -3.66
C ILE A 198 3.76 -4.25 -3.40
N HIS A 199 3.79 -3.11 -4.11
CA HIS A 199 4.83 -2.07 -4.02
C HIS A 199 6.25 -2.61 -4.24
N LYS A 200 6.42 -3.56 -5.15
CA LYS A 200 7.69 -4.27 -5.38
C LYS A 200 8.87 -3.32 -5.63
N GLU A 201 8.72 -2.39 -6.58
CA GLU A 201 9.79 -1.45 -6.93
C GLU A 201 10.12 -0.47 -5.79
N GLN A 202 9.11 -0.04 -5.04
CA GLN A 202 9.30 0.84 -3.90
C GLN A 202 10.03 0.12 -2.76
N LYS A 203 9.63 -1.12 -2.46
CA LYS A 203 10.33 -1.96 -1.46
C LYS A 203 11.79 -2.16 -1.85
N LYS A 204 12.06 -2.48 -3.11
CA LYS A 204 13.42 -2.58 -3.65
C LYS A 204 14.22 -1.28 -3.44
N THR A 205 13.61 -0.13 -3.74
CA THR A 205 14.24 1.18 -3.55
C THR A 205 14.51 1.46 -2.07
N ILE A 206 13.56 1.14 -1.19
CA ILE A 206 13.71 1.32 0.27
C ILE A 206 14.85 0.45 0.80
N ILE A 207 14.89 -0.84 0.43
CA ILE A 207 15.98 -1.74 0.84
C ILE A 207 17.33 -1.17 0.42
N LYS A 208 17.48 -0.73 -0.83
CA LYS A 208 18.70 -0.12 -1.32
C LYS A 208 19.09 1.13 -0.53
N THR A 209 18.12 2.03 -0.29
CA THR A 209 18.36 3.25 0.48
C THR A 209 18.86 2.92 1.89
N VAL A 210 18.22 1.97 2.56
CA VAL A 210 18.63 1.54 3.91
C VAL A 210 20.01 0.90 3.91
N LEU A 211 20.37 0.11 2.88
CA LEU A 211 21.73 -0.44 2.74
C LEU A 211 22.77 0.66 2.60
N PHE A 212 22.53 1.68 1.76
CA PHE A 212 23.42 2.83 1.63
C PHE A 212 23.54 3.66 2.91
N GLU A 213 22.46 3.81 3.68
CA GLU A 213 22.48 4.50 4.97
C GLU A 213 23.24 3.71 6.04
N LEU A 214 23.05 2.38 6.07
CA LEU A 214 23.67 1.51 7.05
C LEU A 214 25.19 1.43 6.86
N PHE A 215 25.63 1.40 5.60
CA PHE A 215 27.03 1.27 5.21
C PHE A 215 27.58 2.56 4.60
N SER A 216 27.07 3.72 5.03
CA SER A 216 27.51 5.02 4.51
C SER A 216 29.00 5.22 4.66
N GLY A 217 29.67 5.60 3.55
CA GLY A 217 31.11 5.79 3.50
C GLY A 217 31.95 4.51 3.33
N GLN A 218 31.30 3.36 3.13
CA GLN A 218 31.97 2.09 2.82
C GLN A 218 31.63 1.68 1.39
N GLU A 219 32.63 1.48 0.55
CA GLU A 219 32.43 0.99 -0.82
C GLU A 219 32.30 -0.54 -0.87
N ASN A 220 32.99 -1.24 0.01
CA ASN A 220 33.03 -2.69 0.11
C ASN A 220 32.62 -3.15 1.51
N VAL A 221 31.65 -4.03 1.58
CA VAL A 221 31.10 -4.60 2.81
C VAL A 221 31.03 -6.11 2.68
N GLN A 222 31.27 -6.84 3.75
CA GLN A 222 31.06 -8.28 3.76
C GLN A 222 29.59 -8.62 4.08
N LEU A 223 29.04 -9.66 3.47
CA LEU A 223 27.69 -10.16 3.79
C LEU A 223 27.54 -10.41 5.28
N LEU A 224 28.61 -10.86 5.94
CA LEU A 224 28.65 -11.09 7.38
C LEU A 224 28.32 -9.84 8.21
N GLU A 225 28.80 -8.66 7.79
CA GLU A 225 28.52 -7.41 8.49
C GLU A 225 27.02 -7.07 8.45
N LEU A 226 26.37 -7.35 7.32
CA LEU A 226 24.92 -7.20 7.21
C LEU A 226 24.17 -8.23 8.06
N LEU A 227 24.66 -9.50 8.11
CA LEU A 227 24.07 -10.53 8.95
C LEU A 227 24.12 -10.15 10.44
N HIS A 228 25.24 -9.62 10.92
CA HIS A 228 25.38 -9.16 12.31
C HIS A 228 24.49 -7.96 12.65
N GLN A 229 24.14 -7.14 11.66
CA GLN A 229 23.27 -5.97 11.83
C GLN A 229 21.86 -6.17 11.25
N PHE A 230 21.48 -7.42 10.98
CA PHE A 230 20.26 -7.72 10.25
C PHE A 230 19.00 -7.19 10.94
N ASP A 231 18.91 -7.26 12.25
CA ASP A 231 17.75 -6.75 12.99
C ASP A 231 17.61 -5.23 12.85
N ASN A 232 18.73 -4.48 12.96
CA ASN A 232 18.77 -3.05 12.73
C ASN A 232 18.40 -2.70 11.27
N PHE A 233 18.92 -3.46 10.33
CA PHE A 233 18.58 -3.34 8.91
C PHE A 233 17.08 -3.56 8.68
N LEU A 234 16.50 -4.64 9.23
CA LEU A 234 15.10 -4.98 9.09
C LEU A 234 14.18 -3.93 9.71
N GLU A 235 14.51 -3.43 10.90
CA GLU A 235 13.77 -2.37 11.58
C GLU A 235 13.73 -1.08 10.74
N ARG A 236 14.88 -0.66 10.17
CA ARG A 236 14.96 0.51 9.29
C ARG A 236 14.15 0.32 8.01
N VAL A 237 14.24 -0.84 7.37
CA VAL A 237 13.43 -1.17 6.18
C VAL A 237 11.95 -1.12 6.53
N HIS A 238 11.55 -1.69 7.66
CA HIS A 238 10.15 -1.68 8.11
C HIS A 238 9.64 -0.26 8.36
N THR A 239 10.40 0.55 9.10
CA THR A 239 10.06 1.94 9.41
C THR A 239 9.95 2.78 8.13
N SER A 240 10.92 2.68 7.23
CA SER A 240 10.91 3.40 5.94
C SER A 240 9.73 2.99 5.05
N TYR A 241 9.39 1.70 5.05
CA TYR A 241 8.22 1.22 4.30
C TYR A 241 6.90 1.71 4.91
N GLN A 242 6.79 1.75 6.25
CA GLN A 242 5.61 2.32 6.92
C GLN A 242 5.44 3.80 6.60
N LEU A 243 6.53 4.58 6.62
CA LEU A 243 6.52 6.00 6.22
C LEU A 243 6.06 6.17 4.77
N TYR A 244 6.61 5.38 3.85
CA TYR A 244 6.19 5.39 2.44
C TYR A 244 4.68 5.11 2.29
N VAL A 245 4.16 4.07 2.95
CA VAL A 245 2.73 3.73 2.87
C VAL A 245 1.85 4.84 3.43
N ALA A 246 2.29 5.45 4.54
CA ALA A 246 1.58 6.57 5.15
C ALA A 246 1.57 7.80 4.23
N GLU A 247 2.71 8.15 3.63
CA GLU A 247 2.84 9.28 2.70
C GLU A 247 2.06 9.04 1.40
N PHE A 248 2.17 7.86 0.82
CA PHE A 248 1.41 7.48 -0.38
C PHE A 248 -0.11 7.56 -0.14
N SER A 249 -0.56 7.07 1.00
CA SER A 249 -1.97 7.16 1.39
C SER A 249 -2.41 8.60 1.58
N PHE A 250 -1.56 9.45 2.17
CA PHE A 250 -1.83 10.87 2.36
C PHE A 250 -1.92 11.62 1.03
N GLU A 251 -0.96 11.45 0.12
CA GLU A 251 -0.97 12.12 -1.19
C GLU A 251 -2.19 11.72 -2.04
N LYS A 252 -2.59 10.45 -2.02
CA LYS A 252 -3.79 9.96 -2.71
C LYS A 252 -5.06 10.60 -2.16
N VAL A 253 -5.17 10.74 -0.84
CA VAL A 253 -6.30 11.41 -0.19
C VAL A 253 -6.29 12.90 -0.51
N LYS A 254 -5.15 13.55 -0.49
CA LYS A 254 -4.98 14.97 -0.85
C LYS A 254 -5.42 15.25 -2.28
N GLU A 255 -4.97 14.44 -3.25
CA GLU A 255 -5.38 14.56 -4.66
C GLU A 255 -6.91 14.45 -4.82
N GLN A 256 -7.52 13.49 -4.13
CA GLN A 256 -8.97 13.32 -4.13
C GLN A 256 -9.67 14.57 -3.58
N ILE A 257 -9.21 15.10 -2.45
CA ILE A 257 -9.79 16.29 -1.81
C ILE A 257 -9.63 17.53 -2.70
N GLU A 258 -8.47 17.72 -3.32
CA GLU A 258 -8.24 18.85 -4.23
C GLU A 258 -9.19 18.79 -5.43
N LYS A 259 -9.42 17.60 -5.99
CA LYS A 259 -10.40 17.37 -7.06
C LYS A 259 -11.83 17.69 -6.62
N GLU A 260 -12.25 17.19 -5.46
CA GLU A 260 -13.57 17.44 -4.89
C GLU A 260 -13.77 18.94 -4.59
N LYS A 261 -12.74 19.61 -4.04
CA LYS A 261 -12.73 21.06 -3.82
C LYS A 261 -12.90 21.85 -5.11
N LEU A 262 -12.19 21.46 -6.17
CA LEU A 262 -12.30 22.10 -7.49
C LEU A 262 -13.71 21.95 -8.05
N ASP A 263 -14.30 20.77 -7.98
CA ASP A 263 -15.67 20.51 -8.44
C ASP A 263 -16.71 21.33 -7.65
N ALA A 264 -16.59 21.38 -6.33
CA ALA A 264 -17.43 22.22 -5.48
C ALA A 264 -17.29 23.71 -5.84
N MET A 265 -16.07 24.19 -6.08
CA MET A 265 -15.82 25.57 -6.53
C MET A 265 -16.48 25.88 -7.88
N MET A 266 -16.40 24.94 -8.85
CA MET A 266 -17.06 25.13 -10.14
C MET A 266 -18.58 25.20 -10.00
N LYS A 267 -19.19 24.34 -9.17
CA LYS A 267 -20.62 24.38 -8.87
C LYS A 267 -21.02 25.71 -8.22
N LEU A 268 -20.25 26.20 -7.24
CA LEU A 268 -20.49 27.49 -6.58
C LEU A 268 -20.33 28.67 -7.55
N ASN A 269 -19.32 28.65 -8.41
CA ASN A 269 -19.11 29.71 -9.41
C ASN A 269 -20.26 29.74 -10.44
N LYS A 270 -20.85 28.60 -10.81
CA LYS A 270 -22.03 28.56 -11.66
C LYS A 270 -23.23 29.25 -11.00
N VAL A 271 -23.51 28.91 -9.73
CA VAL A 271 -24.55 29.59 -8.94
C VAL A 271 -24.31 31.09 -8.90
N PHE A 272 -23.08 31.53 -8.69
CA PHE A 272 -22.69 32.94 -8.67
C PHE A 272 -22.95 33.65 -10.01
N SER A 273 -22.55 33.05 -11.12
CA SER A 273 -22.79 33.60 -12.47
C SER A 273 -24.29 33.81 -12.74
N ASP A 274 -25.11 32.82 -12.38
CA ASP A 274 -26.55 32.94 -12.53
C ASP A 274 -27.15 34.09 -11.67
N ILE A 275 -26.60 34.26 -10.46
CA ILE A 275 -26.98 35.36 -9.55
C ILE A 275 -26.60 36.75 -10.14
N GLN A 276 -25.41 36.88 -10.72
CA GLN A 276 -24.96 38.16 -11.35
C GLN A 276 -25.91 38.59 -12.47
N ASN A 277 -26.34 37.65 -13.32
CA ASN A 277 -27.28 37.95 -14.40
C ASN A 277 -28.63 38.46 -13.86
N GLN A 278 -29.11 37.91 -12.75
CA GLN A 278 -30.36 38.38 -12.10
C GLN A 278 -30.20 39.76 -11.47
N LEU A 279 -29.04 40.06 -10.87
CA LEU A 279 -28.72 41.38 -10.30
C LEU A 279 -28.79 42.50 -11.34
N LEU A 280 -28.39 42.26 -12.57
CA LEU A 280 -28.44 43.25 -13.65
C LEU A 280 -29.86 43.44 -14.21
N ALA A 281 -30.65 42.39 -14.24
CA ALA A 281 -32.01 42.46 -14.79
C ALA A 281 -32.98 43.29 -13.95
N ILE A 282 -32.83 43.31 -12.63
CA ILE A 282 -33.74 44.03 -11.71
C ILE A 282 -33.69 45.55 -11.87
N PRO A 283 -32.51 46.22 -11.80
CA PRO A 283 -32.41 47.64 -12.05
C PRO A 283 -32.87 48.05 -13.45
N ALA A 284 -32.54 47.26 -14.48
CA ALA A 284 -32.99 47.51 -15.83
C ALA A 284 -34.54 47.51 -15.95
N ALA A 285 -35.20 46.54 -15.36
CA ALA A 285 -36.65 46.48 -15.33
C ALA A 285 -37.27 47.67 -14.59
N LEU A 286 -36.68 48.12 -13.47
CA LEU A 286 -37.12 49.31 -12.72
C LEU A 286 -37.01 50.59 -13.52
N ILE A 287 -35.90 50.80 -14.21
CA ILE A 287 -35.66 51.97 -15.06
C ILE A 287 -36.69 52.00 -16.20
N LEU A 288 -36.91 50.84 -16.85
CA LEU A 288 -37.87 50.72 -17.94
C LEU A 288 -39.31 50.98 -17.45
N ALA A 289 -39.70 50.39 -16.33
CA ALA A 289 -41.02 50.63 -15.76
C ALA A 289 -41.26 52.09 -15.33
N GLY A 290 -40.32 52.67 -14.58
CA GLY A 290 -40.39 54.04 -14.10
C GLY A 290 -40.36 55.09 -15.22
N GLY A 291 -39.52 54.85 -16.28
CA GLY A 291 -39.41 55.76 -17.42
C GLY A 291 -40.56 55.71 -18.41
N GLN A 292 -41.40 54.67 -18.35
CA GLN A 292 -42.54 54.56 -19.27
C GLN A 292 -43.90 54.87 -18.62
N MET A 293 -43.99 54.95 -17.29
CA MET A 293 -45.21 55.36 -16.59
C MET A 293 -45.44 56.86 -16.77
N VAL A 294 -46.71 57.29 -16.98
CA VAL A 294 -47.11 58.62 -17.25
C VAL A 294 -48.09 59.09 -16.17
N ASN A 295 -47.92 60.32 -15.71
CA ASN A 295 -48.86 60.93 -14.75
C ASN A 295 -50.10 61.39 -15.47
N GLU A 296 -51.21 60.67 -15.32
CA GLU A 296 -52.50 60.99 -15.94
C GLU A 296 -53.60 61.36 -14.94
N ASN A 297 -53.28 61.35 -13.63
CA ASN A 297 -54.22 61.63 -12.53
C ASN A 297 -55.47 60.70 -12.58
N SER A 298 -55.41 59.61 -13.28
CA SER A 298 -56.47 58.59 -13.47
C SER A 298 -55.87 57.20 -13.75
N TRP A 299 -56.66 56.17 -13.55
CA TRP A 299 -56.29 54.87 -13.89
C TRP A 299 -56.02 54.70 -15.41
N SER A 300 -54.77 54.58 -15.77
CA SER A 300 -54.33 54.39 -17.17
C SER A 300 -54.10 52.89 -17.45
N THR A 301 -54.64 52.43 -18.57
CA THR A 301 -54.41 51.03 -19.05
C THR A 301 -52.91 50.79 -19.32
N LYS A 302 -52.18 51.84 -19.74
CA LYS A 302 -50.74 51.77 -19.98
C LYS A 302 -49.96 51.52 -18.67
N ASN A 303 -50.22 52.31 -17.63
CA ASN A 303 -49.56 52.18 -16.34
C ASN A 303 -49.88 50.84 -15.68
N THR A 304 -51.13 50.39 -15.77
CA THR A 304 -51.58 49.09 -15.25
C THR A 304 -50.87 47.92 -15.97
N SER A 305 -50.73 48.02 -17.32
CA SER A 305 -50.04 46.98 -18.10
C SER A 305 -48.54 46.90 -17.76
N ILE A 306 -47.86 48.07 -17.54
CA ILE A 306 -46.45 48.12 -17.10
C ILE A 306 -46.29 47.47 -15.71
N TRP A 307 -47.15 47.82 -14.77
CA TRP A 307 -47.16 47.24 -13.43
C TRP A 307 -47.40 45.74 -13.46
N LEU A 308 -48.36 45.24 -14.25
CA LEU A 308 -48.61 43.82 -14.43
C LEU A 308 -47.38 43.08 -14.96
N GLY A 309 -46.65 43.70 -15.90
CA GLY A 309 -45.38 43.21 -16.41
C GLY A 309 -44.31 43.02 -15.31
N VAL A 310 -44.21 44.04 -14.40
CA VAL A 310 -43.30 43.96 -13.26
C VAL A 310 -43.72 42.89 -12.26
N VAL A 311 -45.05 42.72 -12.02
CA VAL A 311 -45.54 41.64 -11.16
C VAL A 311 -45.16 40.25 -11.72
N VAL A 312 -45.42 39.99 -13.01
CA VAL A 312 -45.04 38.75 -13.68
C VAL A 312 -43.53 38.52 -13.60
N MET A 313 -42.73 39.57 -13.89
CA MET A 313 -41.26 39.48 -13.74
C MET A 313 -40.84 39.13 -12.31
N SER A 314 -41.45 39.75 -11.31
CA SER A 314 -41.13 39.47 -9.89
C SER A 314 -41.47 38.05 -9.50
N ILE A 315 -42.55 37.48 -10.03
CA ILE A 315 -42.90 36.06 -9.81
C ILE A 315 -41.82 35.17 -10.43
N PHE A 316 -41.42 35.38 -11.69
CA PHE A 316 -40.37 34.58 -12.33
C PHE A 316 -39.04 34.71 -11.58
N MET A 317 -38.66 35.94 -11.17
CA MET A 317 -37.44 36.14 -10.39
C MET A 317 -37.47 35.39 -9.06
N THR A 318 -38.60 35.40 -8.36
CA THR A 318 -38.76 34.66 -7.10
C THR A 318 -38.60 33.14 -7.33
N MET A 319 -39.15 32.63 -8.44
CA MET A 319 -38.97 31.22 -8.82
C MET A 319 -37.50 30.89 -9.11
N LEU A 320 -36.77 31.75 -9.84
CA LEU A 320 -35.34 31.59 -10.13
C LEU A 320 -34.50 31.64 -8.85
N ILE A 321 -34.72 32.62 -7.98
CA ILE A 321 -34.08 32.74 -6.67
C ILE A 321 -34.29 31.45 -5.84
N ARG A 322 -35.52 30.93 -5.80
CA ARG A 322 -35.81 29.69 -5.12
C ARG A 322 -35.03 28.50 -5.68
N ASN A 323 -34.92 28.42 -7.02
CA ASN A 323 -34.13 27.36 -7.67
C ASN A 323 -32.66 27.50 -7.30
N GLN A 324 -32.07 28.70 -7.34
CA GLN A 324 -30.66 28.94 -6.96
C GLN A 324 -30.41 28.58 -5.49
N ARG A 325 -31.32 28.90 -4.59
CA ARG A 325 -31.24 28.54 -3.17
C ARG A 325 -31.23 27.02 -2.97
N ASN A 326 -32.10 26.30 -3.69
CA ASN A 326 -32.14 24.83 -3.63
C ASN A 326 -30.81 24.22 -4.16
N THR A 327 -30.28 24.75 -5.27
CA THR A 327 -29.00 24.30 -5.82
C THR A 327 -27.85 24.53 -4.84
N LEU A 328 -27.78 25.71 -4.22
CA LEU A 328 -26.76 26.04 -3.23
C LEU A 328 -26.84 25.12 -2.00
N GLN A 329 -28.07 24.83 -1.53
CA GLN A 329 -28.27 23.90 -0.42
C GLN A 329 -27.83 22.47 -0.77
N ALA A 330 -28.08 22.02 -2.00
CA ALA A 330 -27.61 20.71 -2.46
C ALA A 330 -26.08 20.63 -2.48
N VAL A 331 -25.40 21.66 -3.01
CA VAL A 331 -23.93 21.73 -3.02
C VAL A 331 -23.39 21.75 -1.59
N LYS A 332 -23.99 22.52 -0.68
CA LYS A 332 -23.57 22.55 0.73
C LYS A 332 -23.73 21.18 1.39
N GLN A 333 -24.84 20.50 1.18
CA GLN A 333 -25.04 19.14 1.70
C GLN A 333 -24.03 18.14 1.16
N GLU A 334 -23.66 18.25 -0.11
CA GLU A 334 -22.62 17.42 -0.71
C GLU A 334 -21.26 17.67 -0.04
N ILE A 335 -20.85 18.92 0.17
CA ILE A 335 -19.63 19.31 0.87
C ILE A 335 -19.62 18.75 2.31
N ASP A 336 -20.72 18.89 3.04
CA ASP A 336 -20.84 18.39 4.42
C ASP A 336 -20.72 16.85 4.46
N GLN A 337 -21.33 16.15 3.52
CA GLN A 337 -21.23 14.68 3.41
C GLN A 337 -19.81 14.22 3.07
N GLN A 338 -19.14 14.89 2.13
CA GLN A 338 -17.75 14.61 1.80
C GLN A 338 -16.84 14.80 3.01
N TRP A 339 -17.04 15.88 3.77
CA TRP A 339 -16.30 16.11 5.01
C TRP A 339 -16.51 14.99 6.04
N LEU A 340 -17.76 14.57 6.27
CA LEU A 340 -18.08 13.50 7.22
C LEU A 340 -17.46 12.17 6.79
N GLN A 341 -17.49 11.84 5.51
CA GLN A 341 -16.84 10.64 4.98
C GLN A 341 -15.32 10.68 5.14
N LEU A 342 -14.70 11.83 4.87
CA LEU A 342 -13.27 12.02 5.05
C LEU A 342 -12.88 11.89 6.53
N ALA A 343 -13.60 12.57 7.42
CA ALA A 343 -13.33 12.53 8.85
C ALA A 343 -13.52 11.13 9.44
N GLY A 344 -14.51 10.37 8.97
CA GLY A 344 -14.73 8.99 9.39
C GLY A 344 -13.69 8.00 8.87
N LYS A 345 -13.25 8.15 7.61
CA LYS A 345 -12.32 7.21 6.97
C LYS A 345 -10.84 7.50 7.29
N TYR A 346 -10.47 8.77 7.45
CA TYR A 346 -9.09 9.23 7.59
C TYR A 346 -8.93 10.19 8.79
N HIS A 347 -9.31 9.76 9.96
CA HIS A 347 -9.36 10.58 11.16
C HIS A 347 -8.05 11.33 11.46
N SER A 348 -6.90 10.67 11.32
CA SER A 348 -5.57 11.24 11.58
C SER A 348 -5.16 12.32 10.56
N VAL A 349 -5.75 12.29 9.38
CA VAL A 349 -5.39 13.18 8.26
C VAL A 349 -6.42 14.30 8.08
N ALA A 350 -7.67 14.08 8.49
CA ALA A 350 -8.79 15.00 8.31
C ALA A 350 -8.50 16.42 8.88
N SER A 351 -7.80 16.51 10.02
CA SER A 351 -7.44 17.79 10.65
C SER A 351 -6.63 18.72 9.73
N ARG A 352 -5.80 18.17 8.85
CA ARG A 352 -4.97 18.94 7.90
C ARG A 352 -5.79 19.60 6.79
N PHE A 353 -7.00 19.10 6.50
CA PHE A 353 -7.88 19.61 5.44
C PHE A 353 -9.02 20.48 5.95
N ASN A 354 -9.12 20.68 7.27
CA ASN A 354 -10.17 21.48 7.91
C ASN A 354 -10.27 22.88 7.31
N ASP A 355 -9.14 23.53 7.05
CA ASP A 355 -9.12 24.91 6.49
C ASP A 355 -9.63 24.96 5.04
N SER A 356 -9.42 23.91 4.26
CA SER A 356 -9.97 23.82 2.90
C SER A 356 -11.50 23.74 2.91
N TYR A 357 -12.08 22.97 3.82
CA TYR A 357 -13.53 22.85 3.96
C TYR A 357 -14.16 24.11 4.58
N LYS A 358 -13.49 24.77 5.52
CA LYS A 358 -13.92 26.08 6.05
C LYS A 358 -13.98 27.16 4.96
N GLN A 359 -13.02 27.16 4.03
CA GLN A 359 -13.05 28.07 2.88
C GLN A 359 -14.27 27.82 1.98
N LEU A 360 -14.64 26.57 1.73
CA LEU A 360 -15.83 26.23 0.95
C LEU A 360 -17.10 26.66 1.67
N ASP A 361 -17.20 26.42 2.98
CA ASP A 361 -18.36 26.84 3.80
C ASP A 361 -18.51 28.37 3.83
N SER A 362 -17.40 29.10 3.98
CA SER A 362 -17.41 30.58 3.89
C SER A 362 -17.93 31.11 2.54
N ARG A 363 -17.56 30.43 1.43
CA ARG A 363 -18.08 30.76 0.10
C ARG A 363 -19.57 30.44 -0.02
N CYS A 364 -20.04 29.33 0.50
CA CYS A 364 -21.46 28.99 0.54
C CYS A 364 -22.26 30.07 1.31
N TYR A 365 -21.75 30.50 2.47
CA TYR A 365 -22.37 31.55 3.28
C TYR A 365 -22.44 32.87 2.53
N HIS A 366 -21.37 33.27 1.83
CA HIS A 366 -21.38 34.48 1.00
C HIS A 366 -22.45 34.40 -0.11
N GLN A 367 -22.61 33.28 -0.76
CA GLN A 367 -23.63 33.05 -1.79
C GLN A 367 -25.05 33.12 -1.21
N GLU A 368 -25.28 32.53 -0.03
CA GLU A 368 -26.58 32.63 0.67
C GLU A 368 -26.94 34.10 0.96
N TRP A 369 -25.95 34.91 1.35
CA TRP A 369 -26.16 36.33 1.62
C TRP A 369 -26.52 37.11 0.34
N LEU A 370 -25.84 36.83 -0.78
CA LEU A 370 -26.19 37.46 -2.07
C LEU A 370 -27.58 37.08 -2.54
N ILE A 371 -28.01 35.85 -2.39
CA ILE A 371 -29.37 35.41 -2.70
C ILE A 371 -30.43 36.21 -1.87
N LYS A 372 -30.13 36.48 -0.59
CA LYS A 372 -31.03 37.30 0.26
C LYS A 372 -31.10 38.74 -0.22
N ILE A 373 -29.98 39.32 -0.63
CA ILE A 373 -29.96 40.68 -1.21
C ILE A 373 -30.83 40.76 -2.46
N ILE A 374 -30.69 39.78 -3.36
CA ILE A 374 -31.49 39.78 -4.60
C ILE A 374 -32.98 39.66 -4.27
N SER A 375 -33.36 38.80 -3.34
CA SER A 375 -34.74 38.67 -2.89
C SER A 375 -35.28 39.99 -2.37
N LEU A 376 -34.47 40.73 -1.58
CA LEU A 376 -34.83 42.07 -1.08
C LEU A 376 -34.99 43.08 -2.24
N LEU A 377 -34.07 43.06 -3.22
CA LEU A 377 -34.15 43.97 -4.39
C LEU A 377 -35.39 43.71 -5.25
N VAL A 378 -35.78 42.43 -5.47
CA VAL A 378 -37.00 42.09 -6.18
C VAL A 378 -38.23 42.62 -5.43
N SER A 379 -38.29 42.43 -4.12
CA SER A 379 -39.37 42.95 -3.28
C SER A 379 -39.45 44.47 -3.30
N LEU A 380 -38.29 45.12 -3.20
CA LEU A 380 -38.20 46.60 -3.28
C LEU A 380 -38.60 47.15 -4.65
N SER A 381 -38.22 46.45 -5.74
CA SER A 381 -38.61 46.80 -7.11
C SER A 381 -40.12 46.78 -7.30
N LEU A 382 -40.78 45.72 -6.83
CA LEU A 382 -42.23 45.61 -6.89
C LEU A 382 -42.90 46.68 -6.04
N PHE A 383 -42.38 46.98 -4.85
CA PHE A 383 -42.88 48.02 -3.97
C PHE A 383 -42.79 49.41 -4.63
N ILE A 384 -41.62 49.78 -5.16
CA ILE A 384 -41.43 51.10 -5.83
C ILE A 384 -42.38 51.25 -7.02
N THR A 385 -42.49 50.22 -7.85
CA THR A 385 -43.36 50.25 -9.05
C THR A 385 -44.84 50.35 -8.66
N THR A 386 -45.25 49.70 -7.58
CA THR A 386 -46.63 49.82 -7.05
C THR A 386 -46.89 51.21 -6.52
N MET A 387 -45.90 51.80 -5.81
CA MET A 387 -46.00 53.20 -5.34
C MET A 387 -46.10 54.22 -6.48
N LEU A 388 -45.33 54.00 -7.56
CA LEU A 388 -45.39 54.83 -8.75
C LEU A 388 -46.76 54.75 -9.44
N LEU A 389 -47.32 53.50 -9.57
CA LEU A 389 -48.65 53.33 -10.13
C LEU A 389 -49.72 54.08 -9.34
N LEU A 390 -49.70 53.96 -8.00
CA LEU A 390 -50.61 54.61 -7.12
C LEU A 390 -50.48 56.16 -7.15
N HIS A 391 -49.24 56.64 -7.13
CA HIS A 391 -48.94 58.07 -7.23
C HIS A 391 -49.45 58.75 -8.51
N TYR A 392 -49.38 58.01 -9.64
CA TYR A 392 -49.85 58.51 -10.96
C TYR A 392 -51.33 58.24 -11.24
N SER A 393 -52.03 57.44 -10.43
CA SER A 393 -53.41 57.00 -10.69
C SER A 393 -54.42 57.59 -9.69
N VAL A 394 -53.98 58.07 -8.51
CA VAL A 394 -54.89 58.41 -7.40
C VAL A 394 -54.52 59.75 -6.79
N ASP A 395 -55.51 60.52 -6.40
CA ASP A 395 -55.32 61.87 -5.74
C ASP A 395 -54.63 61.68 -4.35
N THR A 396 -53.87 62.73 -3.93
CA THR A 396 -52.99 62.73 -2.75
C THR A 396 -53.65 62.35 -1.42
N THR A 397 -54.96 62.49 -1.26
CA THR A 397 -55.69 62.15 -0.02
C THR A 397 -55.86 60.63 0.21
N THR A 398 -55.89 59.85 -0.84
CA THR A 398 -56.00 58.33 -0.77
C THR A 398 -54.64 57.63 -0.81
N LEU A 399 -53.54 58.35 -0.99
CA LEU A 399 -52.20 57.84 -1.08
C LEU A 399 -51.70 57.22 0.23
N ILE A 400 -52.11 57.76 1.39
CA ILE A 400 -51.71 57.24 2.71
C ILE A 400 -52.33 55.85 3.00
N GLU A 401 -53.60 55.64 2.66
CA GLU A 401 -54.24 54.32 2.81
C GLU A 401 -53.66 53.31 1.84
N SER A 402 -53.32 53.72 0.64
CA SER A 402 -52.73 52.87 -0.38
C SER A 402 -51.25 52.50 -0.06
N CYS A 403 -50.50 53.36 0.61
CA CYS A 403 -49.15 53.07 1.13
C CYS A 403 -49.21 51.95 2.18
N ALA A 404 -50.20 51.98 3.06
CA ALA A 404 -50.39 50.93 4.07
C ALA A 404 -50.67 49.56 3.44
N ILE A 405 -51.44 49.51 2.34
CA ILE A 405 -51.75 48.27 1.60
C ILE A 405 -50.50 47.75 0.87
N GLY A 406 -49.71 48.65 0.24
CA GLY A 406 -48.48 48.25 -0.46
C GLY A 406 -47.37 47.74 0.48
N ILE A 407 -47.22 48.37 1.64
CA ILE A 407 -46.29 47.88 2.69
C ILE A 407 -46.82 46.52 3.23
N GLY A 408 -48.13 46.42 3.45
CA GLY A 408 -48.75 45.18 3.92
C GLY A 408 -48.49 43.99 2.98
N THR A 409 -48.66 44.20 1.67
CA THR A 409 -48.42 43.13 0.68
C THR A 409 -46.95 42.72 0.56
N SER A 410 -46.02 43.68 0.60
CA SER A 410 -44.58 43.37 0.59
C SER A 410 -44.13 42.65 1.85
N LEU A 411 -44.64 43.06 3.02
CA LEU A 411 -44.36 42.39 4.29
C LEU A 411 -44.97 40.96 4.33
N ILE A 412 -46.17 40.77 3.78
CA ILE A 412 -46.81 39.48 3.71
C ILE A 412 -45.97 38.51 2.84
N LEU A 413 -45.47 38.93 1.69
CA LEU A 413 -44.58 38.14 0.85
C LEU A 413 -43.27 37.79 1.58
N PHE A 414 -42.66 38.73 2.26
CA PHE A 414 -41.46 38.50 3.07
C PHE A 414 -41.74 37.58 4.26
N PHE A 415 -42.90 37.71 4.94
CA PHE A 415 -43.30 36.86 6.04
C PHE A 415 -43.62 35.44 5.57
N ILE A 416 -44.29 35.26 4.45
CA ILE A 416 -44.56 33.91 3.86
C ILE A 416 -43.26 33.21 3.55
N GLU A 417 -42.28 33.90 3.01
CA GLU A 417 -40.95 33.37 2.73
C GLU A 417 -40.19 33.01 4.02
N SER A 418 -40.27 33.84 5.03
CA SER A 418 -39.65 33.65 6.34
C SER A 418 -40.26 32.49 7.13
N ILE A 419 -41.62 32.35 7.14
CA ILE A 419 -42.33 31.27 7.80
C ILE A 419 -42.03 29.95 7.10
N TYR A 420 -41.99 29.91 5.78
CA TYR A 420 -41.61 28.71 5.03
C TYR A 420 -40.17 28.25 5.40
N HIS A 421 -39.28 29.19 5.64
CA HIS A 421 -37.91 28.89 6.07
C HIS A 421 -37.83 28.30 7.48
N LEU A 422 -38.61 28.82 8.42
CA LEU A 422 -38.68 28.33 9.79
C LEU A 422 -39.34 26.91 9.85
N ARG A 423 -40.36 26.70 9.08
CA ARG A 423 -41.04 25.38 9.01
C ARG A 423 -40.12 24.28 8.45
N LYS A 424 -39.29 24.61 7.46
CA LYS A 424 -38.31 23.68 6.87
C LYS A 424 -37.13 23.38 7.81
N LYS A 425 -36.76 24.34 8.66
CA LYS A 425 -35.70 24.16 9.67
C LYS A 425 -36.15 23.25 10.80
N ASN A 426 -37.37 23.37 11.27
CA ASN A 426 -37.94 22.53 12.32
C ASN A 426 -38.18 21.10 11.83
N PHE A 427 -38.61 20.89 10.60
CA PHE A 427 -38.79 19.54 10.02
C PHE A 427 -37.45 18.78 9.86
N LYS A 428 -36.30 19.52 9.70
CA LYS A 428 -34.98 18.90 9.66
C LYS A 428 -34.44 18.55 11.05
N SER A 429 -34.81 19.28 12.11
CA SER A 429 -34.37 18.97 13.48
C SER A 429 -35.10 17.78 14.10
N GLU A 430 -36.30 17.47 13.65
CA GLU A 430 -37.11 16.33 14.13
C GLU A 430 -36.71 14.99 13.48
N ASN A 431 -36.05 15.02 12.32
CA ASN A 431 -35.67 13.81 11.56
C ASN A 431 -34.17 13.49 11.58
N GLN A 432 -33.39 14.07 12.48
CA GLN A 432 -32.03 13.57 12.74
C GLN A 432 -32.10 12.50 13.83
N PRO A 433 -31.65 11.26 13.54
CA PRO A 433 -31.44 10.27 14.59
C PRO A 433 -30.37 10.81 15.54
N SER A 434 -30.67 10.78 16.82
CA SER A 434 -29.72 11.06 17.92
C SER A 434 -28.48 10.17 17.82
N PRO A 435 -27.29 10.67 18.21
CA PRO A 435 -25.98 10.02 18.06
C PRO A 435 -25.85 8.68 18.80
#